data_eca7e95fe142c4d1f02866b0352f2fdd
#
_entry.id   eca7e95fe142c4d1f02866b0352f2fdd
#
_cell.length_a   1.000
_cell.length_b   1.000
_cell.length_c   1.000
_cell.angle_alpha   90.00
_cell.angle_beta   90.00
_cell.angle_gamma   90.00
#
_symmetry.space_group_name_H-M   'P 1'
#
loop_
_entity.id
_entity.type
_entity.pdbx_description
1 polymer ?
#
loop_
_entity_poly.entity_id
_entity_poly.type
_entity_poly.pdbx_seq_one_letter_code
_entity_poly.pdbx_strand_id
1 'polypeptide(L)'
;MIKSYIRDNEPRLLENLFSLIRIPSISALPEHHDDMLKCADRWKELLLAAGADRAEVMPSDGNPLVYAEKLIPGADKTILIYGHYDVMPVEPLELWKSDPFKPEVRDEHIWARGADDDKGQSFIQYAAFEFLVKHNLLRHNVKFILEGEEEIGSPSLETFLAQHRELLKSDIILVSDTSMLAADLPSLTTGLRGIAYWDVEVTGPNHDLHSGHFGGAVANPINVLCEMIAKMTDADGRITIPHFYDDVEELPDAERKMIASIPFDE
;
A
#
# COMPACT_ATOMS: atom_id res chain seq x y z
N MET A 1 -14.18 10.48 24.71
CA MET A 1 -14.38 11.40 23.56
C MET A 1 -14.33 10.70 22.22
N ILE A 2 -13.21 10.10 21.80
CA ILE A 2 -13.14 9.44 20.46
C ILE A 2 -14.12 8.26 20.31
N LYS A 3 -14.25 7.38 21.31
CA LYS A 3 -15.18 6.24 21.26
C LYS A 3 -16.65 6.67 21.15
N SER A 4 -17.05 7.75 21.83
CA SER A 4 -18.40 8.30 21.69
C SER A 4 -18.61 8.94 20.33
N TYR A 5 -17.62 9.67 19.82
CA TYR A 5 -17.68 10.24 18.48
C TYR A 5 -17.88 9.18 17.39
N ILE A 6 -17.08 8.10 17.43
CA ILE A 6 -17.20 7.00 16.47
C ILE A 6 -18.61 6.39 16.54
N ARG A 7 -19.06 5.99 17.74
CA ARG A 7 -20.40 5.40 17.92
C ARG A 7 -21.53 6.32 17.43
N ASP A 8 -21.45 7.61 17.75
CA ASP A 8 -22.52 8.56 17.43
C ASP A 8 -22.51 8.95 15.93
N ASN A 9 -21.43 8.67 15.20
CA ASN A 9 -21.26 8.93 13.76
C ASN A 9 -21.09 7.66 12.91
N GLU A 10 -21.17 6.49 13.50
CA GLU A 10 -20.91 5.21 12.81
C GLU A 10 -21.68 5.06 11.49
N PRO A 11 -23.02 5.27 11.42
CA PRO A 11 -23.74 5.11 10.15
C PRO A 11 -23.23 6.04 9.05
N ARG A 12 -22.87 7.26 9.40
CA ARG A 12 -22.34 8.25 8.45
C ARG A 12 -20.91 7.90 8.00
N LEU A 13 -20.07 7.49 8.95
CA LEU A 13 -18.69 7.09 8.64
C LEU A 13 -18.68 5.84 7.75
N LEU A 14 -19.50 4.84 8.07
CA LEU A 14 -19.64 3.66 7.22
C LEU A 14 -20.15 4.01 5.81
N GLU A 15 -21.18 4.86 5.69
CA GLU A 15 -21.67 5.26 4.37
C GLU A 15 -20.63 6.04 3.56
N ASN A 16 -19.83 6.89 4.20
CA ASN A 16 -18.72 7.57 3.55
C ASN A 16 -17.67 6.56 3.01
N LEU A 17 -17.26 5.58 3.82
CA LEU A 17 -16.36 4.52 3.38
C LEU A 17 -17.00 3.69 2.25
N PHE A 18 -18.25 3.29 2.40
CA PHE A 18 -18.96 2.52 1.40
C PHE A 18 -19.12 3.28 0.08
N SER A 19 -19.25 4.61 0.13
CA SER A 19 -19.29 5.42 -1.10
C SER A 19 -17.99 5.38 -1.89
N LEU A 20 -16.84 5.19 -1.23
CA LEU A 20 -15.55 4.97 -1.88
C LEU A 20 -15.43 3.53 -2.42
N ILE A 21 -15.81 2.54 -1.60
CA ILE A 21 -15.70 1.12 -1.96
C ILE A 21 -16.58 0.77 -3.18
N ARG A 22 -17.77 1.38 -3.30
CA ARG A 22 -18.67 1.16 -4.44
C ARG A 22 -18.11 1.64 -5.78
N ILE A 23 -17.05 2.42 -5.78
CA ILE A 23 -16.37 2.87 -7.00
C ILE A 23 -15.27 1.86 -7.32
N PRO A 24 -15.38 1.11 -8.44
CA PRO A 24 -14.38 0.10 -8.81
C PRO A 24 -13.15 0.76 -9.44
N SER A 25 -12.37 1.45 -8.63
CA SER A 25 -11.15 2.16 -9.06
C SER A 25 -10.00 1.17 -9.30
N ILE A 26 -10.13 0.33 -10.32
CA ILE A 26 -9.12 -0.68 -10.68
C ILE A 26 -8.10 -0.05 -11.63
N SER A 27 -6.92 0.28 -11.13
CA SER A 27 -5.88 0.99 -11.89
C SER A 27 -5.32 0.18 -13.06
N ALA A 28 -5.28 -1.15 -12.92
CA ALA A 28 -4.72 -2.06 -13.92
C ALA A 28 -5.60 -2.22 -15.18
N LEU A 29 -6.86 -1.76 -15.18
CA LEU A 29 -7.82 -1.98 -16.25
C LEU A 29 -8.28 -0.65 -16.87
N PRO A 30 -7.95 -0.38 -18.14
CA PRO A 30 -8.27 0.89 -18.80
C PRO A 30 -9.76 1.26 -18.81
N GLU A 31 -10.66 0.27 -18.80
CA GLU A 31 -12.11 0.47 -18.75
C GLU A 31 -12.60 1.13 -17.45
N HIS A 32 -11.79 1.10 -16.40
CA HIS A 32 -12.06 1.73 -15.11
C HIS A 32 -11.47 3.14 -14.96
N HIS A 33 -10.93 3.73 -16.04
CA HIS A 33 -10.37 5.08 -16.00
C HIS A 33 -11.35 6.12 -15.42
N ASP A 34 -12.61 6.11 -15.86
CA ASP A 34 -13.63 7.02 -15.34
C ASP A 34 -13.93 6.78 -13.85
N ASP A 35 -13.80 5.54 -13.38
CA ASP A 35 -13.98 5.21 -11.97
C ASP A 35 -12.80 5.69 -11.12
N MET A 36 -11.59 5.70 -11.68
CA MET A 36 -10.42 6.32 -11.04
C MET A 36 -10.68 7.81 -10.78
N LEU A 37 -11.16 8.55 -11.78
CA LEU A 37 -11.48 9.97 -11.65
C LEU A 37 -12.60 10.21 -10.62
N LYS A 38 -13.67 9.42 -10.66
CA LYS A 38 -14.78 9.48 -9.68
C LYS A 38 -14.28 9.22 -8.24
N CYS A 39 -13.38 8.25 -8.06
CA CYS A 39 -12.84 7.93 -6.75
C CYS A 39 -11.98 9.07 -6.20
N ALA A 40 -11.12 9.64 -7.03
CA ALA A 40 -10.31 10.81 -6.68
C ALA A 40 -11.19 12.02 -6.29
N ASP A 41 -12.23 12.34 -7.10
CA ASP A 41 -13.17 13.41 -6.77
C ASP A 41 -13.93 13.12 -5.46
N ARG A 42 -14.33 11.88 -5.22
CA ARG A 42 -14.99 11.50 -3.97
C ARG A 42 -14.09 11.69 -2.75
N TRP A 43 -12.82 11.33 -2.82
CA TRP A 43 -11.86 11.61 -1.75
C TRP A 43 -11.68 13.11 -1.51
N LYS A 44 -11.56 13.90 -2.57
CA LYS A 44 -11.50 15.38 -2.47
C LYS A 44 -12.70 15.94 -1.71
N GLU A 45 -13.91 15.51 -2.08
CA GLU A 45 -15.16 15.94 -1.41
C GLU A 45 -15.16 15.59 0.09
N LEU A 46 -14.76 14.38 0.43
CA LEU A 46 -14.69 13.91 1.81
C LEU A 46 -13.69 14.73 2.63
N LEU A 47 -12.49 14.97 2.11
CA LEU A 47 -11.46 15.74 2.80
C LEU A 47 -11.88 17.20 3.03
N LEU A 48 -12.55 17.84 2.07
CA LEU A 48 -13.15 19.18 2.26
C LEU A 48 -14.23 19.14 3.33
N ALA A 49 -15.12 18.15 3.31
CA ALA A 49 -16.19 18.00 4.31
C ALA A 49 -15.64 17.72 5.72
N ALA A 50 -14.48 17.06 5.83
CA ALA A 50 -13.77 16.84 7.09
C ALA A 50 -13.14 18.13 7.65
N GLY A 51 -12.99 19.17 6.83
CA GLY A 51 -12.48 20.48 7.23
C GLY A 51 -11.07 20.77 6.76
N ALA A 52 -10.61 20.12 5.69
CA ALA A 52 -9.40 20.57 4.97
C ALA A 52 -9.61 21.98 4.44
N ASP A 53 -8.58 22.82 4.48
CA ASP A 53 -8.61 24.19 3.94
C ASP A 53 -8.60 24.19 2.40
N ARG A 54 -7.99 23.14 1.82
CA ARG A 54 -7.86 22.93 0.38
C ARG A 54 -7.85 21.42 0.11
N ALA A 55 -8.51 21.01 -0.96
CA ALA A 55 -8.36 19.68 -1.55
C ALA A 55 -8.51 19.75 -3.07
N GLU A 56 -7.64 19.06 -3.79
CA GLU A 56 -7.57 19.10 -5.25
C GLU A 56 -7.26 17.72 -5.82
N VAL A 57 -7.81 17.43 -6.98
CA VAL A 57 -7.38 16.31 -7.83
C VAL A 57 -6.31 16.85 -8.76
N MET A 58 -5.09 16.41 -8.59
CA MET A 58 -3.91 16.89 -9.30
C MET A 58 -3.54 15.92 -10.42
N PRO A 59 -3.33 16.40 -11.65
CA PRO A 59 -2.94 15.53 -12.76
C PRO A 59 -1.54 14.94 -12.54
N SER A 60 -1.33 13.73 -13.06
CA SER A 60 -0.03 13.07 -13.19
C SER A 60 0.15 12.55 -14.62
N ASP A 61 1.24 11.84 -14.87
CA ASP A 61 1.44 11.18 -16.17
C ASP A 61 0.50 9.98 -16.37
N GLY A 62 -0.16 9.51 -15.32
CA GLY A 62 -1.15 8.44 -15.31
C GLY A 62 -2.44 8.82 -14.57
N ASN A 63 -2.84 8.03 -13.57
CA ASN A 63 -4.00 8.36 -12.75
C ASN A 63 -3.71 9.54 -11.82
N PRO A 64 -4.66 10.47 -11.62
CA PRO A 64 -4.42 11.67 -10.82
C PRO A 64 -4.18 11.33 -9.35
N LEU A 65 -3.53 12.23 -8.63
CA LEU A 65 -3.39 12.16 -7.18
C LEU A 65 -4.36 13.13 -6.51
N VAL A 66 -4.81 12.78 -5.31
CA VAL A 66 -5.60 13.68 -4.47
C VAL A 66 -4.69 14.33 -3.45
N TYR A 67 -4.60 15.65 -3.48
CA TYR A 67 -3.91 16.43 -2.46
C TYR A 67 -4.92 17.15 -1.58
N ALA A 68 -4.68 17.18 -0.27
CA ALA A 68 -5.42 18.05 0.64
C ALA A 68 -4.52 18.58 1.75
N GLU A 69 -4.89 19.72 2.34
CA GLU A 69 -4.15 20.30 3.44
C GLU A 69 -5.06 21.00 4.47
N LYS A 70 -4.61 20.97 5.71
CA LYS A 70 -5.09 21.79 6.81
C LYS A 70 -3.90 22.43 7.50
N LEU A 71 -3.79 23.75 7.42
CA LEU A 71 -2.70 24.51 8.00
C LEU A 71 -3.14 25.14 9.33
N ILE A 72 -2.38 24.89 10.37
CA ILE A 72 -2.66 25.40 11.73
C ILE A 72 -1.73 26.59 12.01
N PRO A 73 -2.25 27.77 12.30
CA PRO A 73 -1.43 28.93 12.65
C PRO A 73 -0.51 28.64 13.83
N GLY A 74 0.80 28.80 13.62
CA GLY A 74 1.83 28.57 14.65
C GLY A 74 2.19 27.10 14.85
N ALA A 75 1.74 26.19 14.00
CA ALA A 75 2.19 24.80 14.04
C ALA A 75 3.70 24.69 13.74
N ASP A 76 4.37 23.85 14.51
CA ASP A 76 5.82 23.58 14.39
C ASP A 76 6.14 22.35 13.55
N LYS A 77 5.14 21.51 13.27
CA LYS A 77 5.26 20.27 12.52
C LYS A 77 4.22 20.16 11.42
N THR A 78 4.59 19.44 10.36
CA THR A 78 3.71 19.05 9.26
C THR A 78 3.73 17.54 9.12
N ILE A 79 2.56 16.92 9.15
CA ILE A 79 2.34 15.50 8.93
C ILE A 79 1.80 15.32 7.52
N LEU A 80 2.46 14.52 6.70
CA LEU A 80 1.96 14.07 5.41
C LEU A 80 1.38 12.67 5.57
N ILE A 81 0.12 12.52 5.26
CA ILE A 81 -0.58 11.23 5.23
C ILE A 81 -0.56 10.74 3.80
N TYR A 82 -0.01 9.55 3.60
CA TYR A 82 0.01 8.85 2.32
C TYR A 82 -0.96 7.68 2.37
N GLY A 83 -1.61 7.43 1.25
CA GLY A 83 -2.40 6.25 0.97
C GLY A 83 -2.70 6.14 -0.52
N HIS A 84 -3.44 5.09 -0.92
CA HIS A 84 -3.88 4.93 -2.29
C HIS A 84 -5.38 4.67 -2.39
N TYR A 85 -5.97 4.99 -3.54
CA TYR A 85 -7.40 4.84 -3.76
C TYR A 85 -7.73 3.84 -4.87
N ASP A 86 -6.72 3.35 -5.58
CA ASP A 86 -6.89 2.26 -6.52
C ASP A 86 -6.96 0.91 -5.79
N VAL A 87 -7.40 -0.09 -6.52
CA VAL A 87 -7.57 -1.45 -5.99
C VAL A 87 -7.21 -2.47 -7.06
N MET A 88 -6.80 -3.65 -6.62
CA MET A 88 -6.56 -4.81 -7.47
C MET A 88 -7.83 -5.27 -8.20
N PRO A 89 -7.70 -5.89 -9.39
CA PRO A 89 -8.78 -6.64 -10.03
C PRO A 89 -9.43 -7.66 -9.10
N VAL A 90 -10.64 -8.08 -9.43
CA VAL A 90 -11.48 -8.92 -8.56
C VAL A 90 -11.63 -10.37 -9.05
N GLU A 91 -10.97 -10.70 -10.15
CA GLU A 91 -10.99 -12.05 -10.70
C GLU A 91 -10.21 -13.04 -9.79
N PRO A 92 -10.69 -14.27 -9.68
CA PRO A 92 -11.91 -14.83 -10.27
C PRO A 92 -13.16 -14.53 -9.42
N LEU A 93 -14.18 -13.95 -10.07
CA LEU A 93 -15.43 -13.48 -9.41
C LEU A 93 -16.19 -14.60 -8.67
N GLU A 94 -16.09 -15.84 -9.13
CA GLU A 94 -16.78 -17.00 -8.53
C GLU A 94 -16.27 -17.35 -7.12
N LEU A 95 -15.13 -16.83 -6.71
CA LEU A 95 -14.61 -17.03 -5.36
C LEU A 95 -15.18 -16.01 -4.35
N TRP A 96 -15.80 -14.94 -4.82
CA TRP A 96 -16.42 -13.96 -3.94
C TRP A 96 -17.77 -14.46 -3.43
N LYS A 97 -18.01 -14.32 -2.13
CA LYS A 97 -19.29 -14.66 -1.49
C LYS A 97 -20.37 -13.59 -1.66
N SER A 98 -19.96 -12.38 -2.04
CA SER A 98 -20.80 -11.22 -2.34
C SER A 98 -20.13 -10.40 -3.42
N ASP A 99 -20.87 -9.48 -4.05
CA ASP A 99 -20.30 -8.55 -5.02
C ASP A 99 -19.14 -7.74 -4.41
N PRO A 100 -17.93 -7.79 -4.98
CA PRO A 100 -16.75 -7.14 -4.41
C PRO A 100 -16.86 -5.61 -4.27
N PHE A 101 -17.72 -4.95 -5.04
CA PHE A 101 -17.95 -3.50 -4.96
C PHE A 101 -19.28 -3.13 -4.28
N LYS A 102 -19.93 -4.11 -3.64
CA LYS A 102 -21.09 -3.90 -2.79
C LYS A 102 -20.77 -4.24 -1.34
N PRO A 103 -20.22 -3.27 -0.58
CA PRO A 103 -19.74 -3.54 0.77
C PRO A 103 -20.86 -4.05 1.67
N GLU A 104 -20.56 -5.10 2.42
CA GLU A 104 -21.46 -5.74 3.38
C GLU A 104 -20.78 -5.84 4.74
N VAL A 105 -21.56 -5.62 5.81
CA VAL A 105 -21.12 -5.92 7.18
C VAL A 105 -21.60 -7.32 7.55
N ARG A 106 -20.67 -8.23 7.79
CA ARG A 106 -20.94 -9.61 8.26
C ARG A 106 -19.97 -9.94 9.38
N ASP A 107 -20.49 -10.52 10.46
CA ASP A 107 -19.68 -10.95 11.62
C ASP A 107 -18.75 -9.84 12.12
N GLU A 108 -19.27 -8.61 12.23
CA GLU A 108 -18.55 -7.41 12.65
C GLU A 108 -17.37 -6.97 11.73
N HIS A 109 -17.29 -7.53 10.50
CA HIS A 109 -16.30 -7.21 9.50
C HIS A 109 -16.94 -6.62 8.24
N ILE A 110 -16.25 -5.70 7.59
CA ILE A 110 -16.63 -5.17 6.27
C ILE A 110 -16.01 -6.06 5.20
N TRP A 111 -16.85 -6.58 4.31
CA TRP A 111 -16.45 -7.46 3.21
C TRP A 111 -16.63 -6.74 1.88
N ALA A 112 -15.53 -6.40 1.22
CA ALA A 112 -15.50 -5.83 -0.12
C ALA A 112 -14.06 -5.69 -0.61
N ARG A 113 -13.84 -5.45 -1.91
CA ARG A 113 -12.54 -5.05 -2.44
C ARG A 113 -12.19 -3.64 -1.95
N GLY A 114 -10.97 -3.41 -1.46
CA GLY A 114 -10.54 -2.14 -0.90
C GLY A 114 -11.07 -1.84 0.51
N ALA A 115 -11.77 -2.79 1.16
CA ALA A 115 -12.25 -2.61 2.53
C ALA A 115 -11.11 -2.51 3.55
N ASP A 116 -9.98 -3.12 3.25
CA ASP A 116 -8.72 -3.01 3.96
C ASP A 116 -7.73 -2.20 3.11
N ASP A 117 -7.20 -2.77 2.06
CA ASP A 117 -6.18 -2.28 1.16
C ASP A 117 -6.77 -1.41 0.03
N ASP A 118 -6.53 -0.09 0.02
CA ASP A 118 -6.12 0.78 1.13
C ASP A 118 -7.24 1.79 1.49
N LYS A 119 -8.42 1.70 0.79
CA LYS A 119 -9.52 2.63 1.05
C LYS A 119 -9.95 2.62 2.52
N GLY A 120 -9.99 1.42 3.14
CA GLY A 120 -10.35 1.28 4.55
C GLY A 120 -9.31 1.89 5.49
N GLN A 121 -8.05 1.62 5.27
CA GLN A 121 -6.95 2.12 6.12
C GLN A 121 -6.76 3.63 5.94
N SER A 122 -6.76 4.14 4.69
CA SER A 122 -6.77 5.58 4.41
C SER A 122 -7.99 6.28 5.00
N PHE A 123 -9.14 5.61 5.04
CA PHE A 123 -10.35 6.15 5.66
C PHE A 123 -10.23 6.27 7.18
N ILE A 124 -9.47 5.42 7.85
CA ILE A 124 -9.17 5.57 9.29
C ILE A 124 -8.43 6.90 9.53
N GLN A 125 -7.46 7.24 8.68
CA GLN A 125 -6.73 8.51 8.78
C GLN A 125 -7.64 9.72 8.51
N TYR A 126 -8.51 9.62 7.51
CA TYR A 126 -9.56 10.61 7.24
C TYR A 126 -10.48 10.82 8.46
N ALA A 127 -10.98 9.75 9.07
CA ALA A 127 -11.88 9.83 10.22
C ALA A 127 -11.19 10.41 11.46
N ALA A 128 -9.92 10.08 11.67
CA ALA A 128 -9.09 10.66 12.72
C ALA A 128 -8.88 12.17 12.49
N PHE A 129 -8.56 12.56 11.26
CA PHE A 129 -8.42 13.97 10.86
C PHE A 129 -9.73 14.74 11.10
N GLU A 130 -10.86 14.23 10.61
CA GLU A 130 -12.17 14.83 10.82
C GLU A 130 -12.47 15.04 12.31
N PHE A 131 -12.23 14.02 13.12
CA PHE A 131 -12.41 14.10 14.58
C PHE A 131 -11.57 15.22 15.21
N LEU A 132 -10.28 15.29 14.87
CA LEU A 132 -9.36 16.27 15.42
C LEU A 132 -9.75 17.70 15.01
N VAL A 133 -10.16 17.90 13.76
CA VAL A 133 -10.61 19.21 13.27
C VAL A 133 -11.90 19.63 13.96
N LYS A 134 -12.92 18.77 13.98
CA LYS A 134 -14.24 19.09 14.59
C LYS A 134 -14.18 19.39 16.07
N HIS A 135 -13.19 18.86 16.78
CA HIS A 135 -13.03 19.08 18.22
C HIS A 135 -11.96 20.13 18.56
N ASN A 136 -11.38 20.81 17.55
CA ASN A 136 -10.28 21.76 17.71
C ASN A 136 -9.06 21.14 18.45
N LEU A 137 -8.78 19.87 18.19
CA LEU A 137 -7.67 19.12 18.78
C LEU A 137 -6.45 19.04 17.89
N LEU A 138 -6.59 19.42 16.61
CA LEU A 138 -5.47 19.40 15.66
C LEU A 138 -4.42 20.44 16.06
N ARG A 139 -3.16 20.02 16.21
CA ARG A 139 -2.04 20.88 16.68
C ARG A 139 -0.98 21.10 15.60
N HIS A 140 -0.91 20.22 14.62
CA HIS A 140 0.08 20.24 13.56
C HIS A 140 -0.60 20.46 12.21
N ASN A 141 0.17 20.93 11.23
CA ASN A 141 -0.29 20.92 9.86
C ASN A 141 -0.48 19.48 9.41
N VAL A 142 -1.53 19.25 8.64
CA VAL A 142 -1.80 17.95 8.03
C VAL A 142 -1.95 18.13 6.54
N LYS A 143 -1.27 17.27 5.80
CA LYS A 143 -1.40 17.13 4.35
C LYS A 143 -1.78 15.70 4.03
N PHE A 144 -2.55 15.51 2.98
CA PHE A 144 -2.86 14.21 2.40
C PHE A 144 -2.33 14.15 0.98
N ILE A 145 -1.80 12.99 0.63
CA ILE A 145 -1.54 12.59 -0.75
C ILE A 145 -2.07 11.18 -0.93
N LEU A 146 -3.06 11.02 -1.83
CA LEU A 146 -3.64 9.72 -2.15
C LEU A 146 -3.41 9.47 -3.63
N GLU A 147 -2.67 8.40 -3.96
CA GLU A 147 -2.37 8.04 -5.33
C GLU A 147 -3.38 7.04 -5.92
N GLY A 148 -3.36 6.87 -7.23
CA GLY A 148 -4.25 5.97 -7.96
C GLY A 148 -3.50 4.93 -8.80
N GLU A 149 -2.27 4.56 -8.44
CA GLU A 149 -1.44 3.64 -9.22
C GLU A 149 -0.60 2.70 -8.35
N GLU A 150 -0.86 2.61 -7.04
CA GLU A 150 -0.08 1.79 -6.12
C GLU A 150 -0.08 0.32 -6.57
N GLU A 151 -1.24 -0.20 -6.90
CA GLU A 151 -1.46 -1.60 -7.30
C GLU A 151 -0.86 -1.98 -8.67
N ILE A 152 -0.30 -1.01 -9.37
CA ILE A 152 0.47 -1.20 -10.61
C ILE A 152 1.93 -0.71 -10.50
N GLY A 153 2.40 -0.45 -9.27
CA GLY A 153 3.78 -0.09 -8.95
C GLY A 153 4.09 1.39 -9.03
N SER A 154 3.10 2.27 -8.91
CA SER A 154 3.24 3.74 -8.78
C SER A 154 4.08 4.39 -9.88
N PRO A 155 3.88 4.09 -11.17
CA PRO A 155 4.76 4.55 -12.25
C PRO A 155 4.87 6.07 -12.36
N SER A 156 3.84 6.82 -11.97
CA SER A 156 3.82 8.29 -12.06
C SER A 156 4.24 8.99 -10.77
N LEU A 157 4.33 8.28 -9.65
CA LEU A 157 4.51 8.88 -8.32
C LEU A 157 5.87 9.59 -8.19
N GLU A 158 6.96 8.98 -8.62
CA GLU A 158 8.30 9.57 -8.49
C GLU A 158 8.37 10.93 -9.19
N THR A 159 7.87 11.00 -10.43
CA THR A 159 7.83 12.25 -11.21
C THR A 159 6.96 13.30 -10.52
N PHE A 160 5.79 12.90 -10.02
CA PHE A 160 4.90 13.80 -9.30
C PHE A 160 5.55 14.36 -8.03
N LEU A 161 6.18 13.53 -7.22
CA LEU A 161 6.88 13.94 -6.00
C LEU A 161 8.02 14.92 -6.30
N ALA A 162 8.78 14.68 -7.37
CA ALA A 162 9.87 15.56 -7.79
C ALA A 162 9.35 16.94 -8.20
N GLN A 163 8.23 17.01 -8.92
CA GLN A 163 7.61 18.27 -9.38
C GLN A 163 6.94 19.05 -8.23
N HIS A 164 6.46 18.37 -7.19
CA HIS A 164 5.69 18.98 -6.09
C HIS A 164 6.42 18.98 -4.74
N ARG A 165 7.74 18.95 -4.76
CA ARG A 165 8.60 18.79 -3.58
C ARG A 165 8.31 19.78 -2.46
N GLU A 166 8.15 21.07 -2.79
CA GLU A 166 7.86 22.10 -1.80
C GLU A 166 6.42 22.00 -1.25
N LEU A 167 5.48 21.63 -2.10
CA LEU A 167 4.09 21.40 -1.69
C LEU A 167 3.98 20.25 -0.67
N LEU A 168 4.74 19.18 -0.89
CA LEU A 168 4.69 17.96 -0.09
C LEU A 168 5.66 17.94 1.10
N LYS A 169 6.42 19.01 1.28
CA LYS A 169 7.37 19.11 2.40
C LYS A 169 6.68 18.86 3.73
N SER A 170 7.25 17.95 4.52
CA SER A 170 6.71 17.50 5.79
C SER A 170 7.83 17.10 6.75
N ASP A 171 7.52 17.02 8.04
CA ASP A 171 8.42 16.52 9.08
C ASP A 171 8.23 15.03 9.34
N ILE A 172 7.00 14.54 9.12
CA ILE A 172 6.59 13.17 9.39
C ILE A 172 5.75 12.70 8.20
N ILE A 173 5.99 11.47 7.74
CA ILE A 173 5.12 10.78 6.80
C ILE A 173 4.43 9.66 7.57
N LEU A 174 3.09 9.62 7.47
CA LEU A 174 2.25 8.58 8.05
C LEU A 174 1.66 7.73 6.92
N VAL A 175 1.99 6.44 6.94
CA VAL A 175 1.48 5.42 6.02
C VAL A 175 0.73 4.40 6.84
N SER A 176 -0.51 4.07 6.48
CA SER A 176 -1.31 3.05 7.16
C SER A 176 -1.60 1.82 6.31
N ASP A 177 -1.04 1.77 5.13
CA ASP A 177 -1.07 0.60 4.25
C ASP A 177 -0.17 -0.50 4.80
N THR A 178 -0.67 -1.18 5.83
CA THR A 178 0.04 -2.20 6.62
C THR A 178 -0.94 -3.22 7.18
N SER A 179 -0.44 -4.41 7.52
CA SER A 179 -1.26 -5.47 8.11
C SER A 179 -1.24 -5.42 9.64
N MET A 180 -2.35 -5.75 10.27
CA MET A 180 -2.40 -6.13 11.69
C MET A 180 -2.07 -7.61 11.84
N LEU A 181 -1.34 -7.96 12.90
CA LEU A 181 -1.02 -9.37 13.20
C LEU A 181 -2.26 -10.16 13.64
N ALA A 182 -3.20 -9.52 14.33
CA ALA A 182 -4.51 -10.05 14.69
C ALA A 182 -5.48 -8.89 14.93
N ALA A 183 -6.79 -9.16 14.89
CA ALA A 183 -7.84 -8.15 15.02
C ALA A 183 -7.80 -7.36 16.34
N ASP A 184 -7.25 -7.94 17.39
CA ASP A 184 -7.09 -7.35 18.73
C ASP A 184 -5.63 -6.98 19.07
N LEU A 185 -4.71 -7.13 18.11
CA LEU A 185 -3.29 -6.85 18.28
C LEU A 185 -2.86 -5.65 17.40
N PRO A 186 -3.05 -4.42 17.88
CA PRO A 186 -2.59 -3.24 17.15
C PRO A 186 -1.06 -3.24 17.05
N SER A 187 -0.55 -2.86 15.88
CA SER A 187 0.87 -2.83 15.60
C SER A 187 1.31 -1.49 15.02
N LEU A 188 2.56 -1.14 15.22
CA LEU A 188 3.24 -0.02 14.58
C LEU A 188 4.43 -0.57 13.80
N THR A 189 4.32 -0.56 12.47
CA THR A 189 5.41 -1.00 11.60
C THR A 189 6.51 0.06 11.59
N THR A 190 7.72 -0.31 12.02
CA THR A 190 8.87 0.60 12.13
C THR A 190 9.90 0.42 11.02
N GLY A 191 9.71 -0.55 10.15
CA GLY A 191 10.58 -0.83 9.02
C GLY A 191 9.92 -1.79 8.04
N LEU A 192 10.39 -1.79 6.81
CA LEU A 192 9.93 -2.66 5.73
C LEU A 192 11.07 -3.56 5.25
N ARG A 193 10.71 -4.71 4.68
CA ARG A 193 11.67 -5.55 3.98
C ARG A 193 11.99 -4.92 2.62
N GLY A 194 13.26 -4.96 2.24
CA GLY A 194 13.67 -4.61 0.89
C GLY A 194 13.19 -5.67 -0.11
N ILE A 195 13.05 -5.27 -1.37
CA ILE A 195 12.71 -6.17 -2.47
C ILE A 195 13.69 -5.93 -3.62
N ALA A 196 14.08 -7.00 -4.31
CA ALA A 196 14.85 -6.94 -5.56
C ALA A 196 14.30 -7.96 -6.53
N TYR A 197 13.93 -7.50 -7.72
CA TYR A 197 13.51 -8.36 -8.84
C TYR A 197 14.65 -8.56 -9.82
N TRP A 198 14.81 -9.79 -10.30
CA TRP A 198 15.84 -10.16 -11.25
C TRP A 198 15.26 -11.02 -12.35
N ASP A 199 15.52 -10.63 -13.58
CA ASP A 199 15.34 -11.50 -14.73
C ASP A 199 16.66 -12.19 -15.01
N VAL A 200 16.66 -13.52 -15.02
CA VAL A 200 17.86 -14.32 -15.27
C VAL A 200 17.68 -15.11 -16.56
N GLU A 201 18.45 -14.76 -17.57
CA GLU A 201 18.47 -15.46 -18.84
C GLU A 201 19.76 -16.27 -18.97
N VAL A 202 19.64 -17.57 -19.32
CA VAL A 202 20.76 -18.43 -19.62
C VAL A 202 20.67 -18.83 -21.07
N THR A 203 21.57 -18.32 -21.92
CA THR A 203 21.63 -18.60 -23.33
C THR A 203 22.48 -19.85 -23.58
N GLY A 204 21.93 -20.80 -24.32
CA GLY A 204 22.59 -22.04 -24.77
C GLY A 204 23.14 -21.94 -26.19
N PRO A 205 23.28 -23.10 -26.91
CA PRO A 205 23.68 -23.12 -28.29
C PRO A 205 22.79 -22.29 -29.20
N ASN A 206 23.30 -21.86 -30.35
CA ASN A 206 22.61 -21.02 -31.31
C ASN A 206 21.52 -21.72 -32.14
N HIS A 207 21.29 -23.01 -31.91
CA HIS A 207 20.23 -23.81 -32.49
C HIS A 207 19.96 -25.05 -31.62
N ASP A 208 18.81 -25.69 -31.87
CA ASP A 208 18.42 -26.92 -31.18
C ASP A 208 19.36 -28.08 -31.50
N LEU A 209 19.77 -28.79 -30.46
CA LEU A 209 20.68 -29.94 -30.58
C LEU A 209 19.94 -31.23 -30.23
N HIS A 210 20.18 -32.26 -31.04
CA HIS A 210 19.62 -33.60 -30.81
C HIS A 210 20.27 -34.24 -29.58
N SER A 211 19.47 -34.59 -28.59
CA SER A 211 19.94 -35.14 -27.30
C SER A 211 20.73 -36.46 -27.43
N GLY A 212 20.40 -37.29 -28.43
CA GLY A 212 21.11 -38.53 -28.71
C GLY A 212 22.55 -38.34 -29.21
N HIS A 213 22.88 -37.15 -29.72
CA HIS A 213 24.23 -36.84 -30.19
C HIS A 213 25.01 -35.94 -29.22
N PHE A 214 24.32 -35.01 -28.55
CA PHE A 214 24.95 -33.97 -27.78
C PHE A 214 24.63 -34.05 -26.28
N GLY A 215 23.72 -34.97 -25.86
CA GLY A 215 23.39 -35.17 -24.45
C GLY A 215 24.60 -35.52 -23.58
N GLY A 216 24.81 -34.78 -22.54
CA GLY A 216 26.00 -34.91 -21.67
C GLY A 216 27.28 -34.23 -22.18
N ALA A 217 27.34 -33.87 -23.47
CA ALA A 217 28.51 -33.20 -24.07
C ALA A 217 28.33 -31.66 -24.11
N VAL A 218 27.09 -31.19 -24.24
CA VAL A 218 26.76 -29.77 -24.27
C VAL A 218 25.80 -29.47 -23.12
N ALA A 219 26.08 -28.42 -22.38
CA ALA A 219 25.25 -28.01 -21.25
C ALA A 219 23.86 -27.56 -21.73
N ASN A 220 22.82 -28.07 -21.07
CA ASN A 220 21.45 -27.61 -21.28
C ASN A 220 21.21 -26.35 -20.46
N PRO A 221 20.78 -25.22 -21.04
CA PRO A 221 20.61 -23.95 -20.33
C PRO A 221 19.58 -24.05 -19.21
N ILE A 222 18.56 -24.88 -19.35
CA ILE A 222 17.55 -25.09 -18.26
C ILE A 222 18.22 -25.74 -17.06
N ASN A 223 19.05 -26.77 -17.25
CA ASN A 223 19.75 -27.43 -16.14
C ASN A 223 20.71 -26.46 -15.46
N VAL A 224 21.45 -25.66 -16.26
CA VAL A 224 22.35 -24.63 -15.70
C VAL A 224 21.59 -23.61 -14.89
N LEU A 225 20.47 -23.11 -15.39
CA LEU A 225 19.62 -22.16 -14.65
C LEU A 225 19.11 -22.75 -13.33
N CYS A 226 18.59 -23.98 -13.34
CA CYS A 226 18.15 -24.68 -12.14
C CYS A 226 19.27 -24.85 -11.12
N GLU A 227 20.47 -25.22 -11.57
CA GLU A 227 21.64 -25.34 -10.67
C GLU A 227 22.08 -23.99 -10.10
N MET A 228 22.03 -22.92 -10.88
CA MET A 228 22.34 -21.56 -10.41
C MET A 228 21.38 -21.14 -9.30
N ILE A 229 20.08 -21.29 -9.53
CA ILE A 229 19.04 -20.93 -8.54
C ILE A 229 19.21 -21.77 -7.27
N ALA A 230 19.38 -23.09 -7.43
CA ALA A 230 19.55 -23.99 -6.28
C ALA A 230 20.78 -23.67 -5.42
N LYS A 231 21.81 -23.05 -6.00
CA LYS A 231 23.04 -22.66 -5.29
C LYS A 231 22.94 -21.29 -4.63
N MET A 232 21.86 -20.53 -4.85
CA MET A 232 21.70 -19.21 -4.23
C MET A 232 21.33 -19.26 -2.74
N THR A 233 20.91 -20.42 -2.25
CA THR A 233 20.65 -20.68 -0.83
C THR A 233 21.30 -21.97 -0.38
N ASP A 234 21.68 -22.04 0.88
CA ASP A 234 22.15 -23.30 1.51
C ASP A 234 20.98 -24.10 2.13
N ALA A 235 21.32 -25.20 2.79
CA ALA A 235 20.35 -26.10 3.41
C ALA A 235 19.57 -25.45 4.57
N ASP A 236 20.11 -24.40 5.17
CA ASP A 236 19.47 -23.63 6.25
C ASP A 236 18.70 -22.42 5.73
N GLY A 237 18.57 -22.28 4.40
CA GLY A 237 17.87 -21.17 3.74
C GLY A 237 18.67 -19.86 3.71
N ARG A 238 19.96 -19.90 4.09
CA ARG A 238 20.82 -18.72 4.05
C ARG A 238 21.27 -18.43 2.62
N ILE A 239 21.22 -17.18 2.21
CA ILE A 239 21.66 -16.74 0.88
C ILE A 239 23.19 -16.89 0.78
N THR A 240 23.65 -17.55 -0.29
CA THR A 240 25.06 -17.87 -0.51
C THR A 240 25.76 -16.92 -1.48
N ILE A 241 25.03 -15.89 -1.96
CA ILE A 241 25.60 -14.87 -2.85
C ILE A 241 26.70 -14.12 -2.11
N PRO A 242 27.92 -14.01 -2.66
CA PRO A 242 28.99 -13.28 -2.00
C PRO A 242 28.61 -11.85 -1.68
N HIS A 243 29.01 -11.39 -0.52
CA HIS A 243 28.77 -10.01 -0.03
C HIS A 243 27.31 -9.64 0.27
N PHE A 244 26.38 -10.60 0.20
CA PHE A 244 24.95 -10.32 0.46
C PHE A 244 24.69 -9.79 1.88
N TYR A 245 25.48 -10.23 2.86
CA TYR A 245 25.29 -9.88 4.27
C TYR A 245 26.32 -8.86 4.80
N ASP A 246 27.23 -8.34 3.97
CA ASP A 246 28.34 -7.50 4.45
C ASP A 246 27.87 -6.22 5.16
N ASP A 247 26.77 -5.63 4.68
CA ASP A 247 26.19 -4.38 5.22
C ASP A 247 25.00 -4.62 6.17
N VAL A 248 24.74 -5.88 6.54
CA VAL A 248 23.64 -6.22 7.46
C VAL A 248 24.02 -5.86 8.89
N GLU A 249 23.32 -4.90 9.48
CA GLU A 249 23.48 -4.53 10.87
C GLU A 249 22.81 -5.53 11.80
N GLU A 250 23.48 -5.84 12.91
CA GLU A 250 22.93 -6.68 13.97
C GLU A 250 21.84 -5.93 14.73
N LEU A 251 20.69 -6.57 14.92
CA LEU A 251 19.62 -6.01 15.73
C LEU A 251 20.06 -5.84 17.19
N PRO A 252 19.84 -4.66 17.80
CA PRO A 252 20.07 -4.47 19.23
C PRO A 252 19.27 -5.47 20.09
N ASP A 253 19.81 -5.88 21.20
CA ASP A 253 19.14 -6.82 22.13
C ASP A 253 17.75 -6.39 22.56
N ALA A 254 17.52 -5.08 22.72
CA ALA A 254 16.22 -4.53 23.10
C ALA A 254 15.18 -4.76 21.98
N GLU A 255 15.57 -4.54 20.74
CA GLU A 255 14.71 -4.73 19.56
C GLU A 255 14.44 -6.21 19.32
N ARG A 256 15.47 -7.05 19.42
CA ARG A 256 15.33 -8.52 19.35
C ARG A 256 14.35 -9.04 20.39
N LYS A 257 14.39 -8.55 21.64
CA LYS A 257 13.45 -8.93 22.70
C LYS A 257 12.03 -8.44 22.40
N MET A 258 11.90 -7.25 21.84
CA MET A 258 10.60 -6.70 21.45
C MET A 258 9.95 -7.54 20.36
N ILE A 259 10.69 -7.87 19.30
CA ILE A 259 10.21 -8.75 18.22
C ILE A 259 9.85 -10.14 18.76
N ALA A 260 10.69 -10.73 19.62
CA ALA A 260 10.43 -12.03 20.22
C ALA A 260 9.22 -12.05 21.19
N SER A 261 8.71 -10.88 21.61
CA SER A 261 7.51 -10.77 22.45
C SER A 261 6.20 -10.74 21.63
N ILE A 262 6.31 -10.64 20.32
CA ILE A 262 5.13 -10.64 19.44
C ILE A 262 4.54 -12.05 19.46
N PRO A 263 3.24 -12.22 19.78
CA PRO A 263 2.61 -13.52 19.72
C PRO A 263 2.57 -14.01 18.27
N PHE A 264 3.19 -15.14 18.04
CA PHE A 264 3.25 -15.82 16.75
C PHE A 264 2.78 -17.26 16.95
N ASP A 265 1.79 -17.68 16.18
CA ASP A 265 1.32 -19.07 16.16
C ASP A 265 1.90 -19.73 14.90
N GLU A 266 2.69 -20.81 15.07
CA GLU A 266 3.38 -21.53 13.99
C GLU A 266 2.45 -22.48 13.24
#